data_75922b55b3b29c82972778fb96feab16
#
_entry.id   75922b55b3b29c82972778fb96feab16
#
_cell.length_a   1.000
_cell.length_b   1.000
_cell.length_c   1.000
_cell.angle_alpha   90.00
_cell.angle_beta   90.00
_cell.angle_gamma   90.00
#
_symmetry.space_group_name_H-M   'P 1'
#
loop_
_entity.id
_entity.type
_entity.pdbx_description
1 polymer ?
#
loop_
_entity_poly.entity_id
_entity_poly.type
_entity_poly.pdbx_seq_one_letter_code
_entity_poly.pdbx_strand_id
1 'polypeptide(L)'
;MQIGCVTLAGRLALAPMAGVTDRAFRQICREHGAALTVTEMVSTKALCYQDKKTPRLLELAENEQPAAAQIFGHEPETMAEGAKIARAVSGCAVIDINMGCPAPKIVNNGDGSALMRDPALAARVIEAVVRAVDEIGRASCRERV
;
A
#
# COMPACT_ATOMS: atom_id res chain seq x y z
N MET A 1 -19.66 0.06 3.40
CA MET A 1 -18.85 -0.61 2.35
C MET A 1 -17.85 -1.53 3.03
N GLN A 2 -17.44 -2.62 2.37
CA GLN A 2 -16.50 -3.58 2.97
C GLN A 2 -15.37 -3.91 1.99
N ILE A 3 -14.14 -4.01 2.48
CA ILE A 3 -12.97 -4.47 1.74
C ILE A 3 -12.40 -5.67 2.50
N GLY A 4 -12.57 -6.88 1.97
CA GLY A 4 -12.27 -8.10 2.72
C GLY A 4 -13.04 -8.11 4.04
N CYS A 5 -12.34 -8.17 5.15
CA CYS A 5 -12.91 -8.12 6.50
C CYS A 5 -12.98 -6.71 7.10
N VAL A 6 -12.48 -5.69 6.39
CA VAL A 6 -12.45 -4.30 6.87
C VAL A 6 -13.76 -3.61 6.52
N THR A 7 -14.52 -3.19 7.52
CA THR A 7 -15.75 -2.40 7.34
C THR A 7 -15.42 -0.91 7.29
N LEU A 8 -15.89 -0.24 6.25
CA LEU A 8 -15.74 1.21 6.05
C LEU A 8 -17.02 1.92 6.44
N ALA A 9 -16.90 3.01 7.22
CA ALA A 9 -18.04 3.82 7.65
C ALA A 9 -18.70 4.61 6.51
N GLY A 10 -18.04 4.76 5.37
CA GLY A 10 -18.52 5.54 4.22
C GLY A 10 -18.10 4.94 2.88
N ARG A 11 -18.26 5.73 1.82
CA ARG A 11 -17.95 5.33 0.43
C ARG A 11 -16.80 6.13 -0.19
N LEU A 12 -16.26 7.13 0.54
CA LEU A 12 -15.16 7.96 0.05
C LEU A 12 -13.83 7.37 0.49
N ALA A 13 -12.92 7.22 -0.44
CA ALA A 13 -11.54 6.82 -0.18
C ALA A 13 -10.59 7.88 -0.76
N LEU A 14 -9.61 8.30 0.03
CA LEU A 14 -8.53 9.16 -0.45
C LEU A 14 -7.50 8.28 -1.16
N ALA A 15 -7.30 8.55 -2.46
CA ALA A 15 -6.25 7.90 -3.24
C ALA A 15 -4.86 8.40 -2.85
N PRO A 16 -3.81 7.56 -2.98
CA PRO A 16 -2.44 7.97 -2.70
C PRO A 16 -1.91 8.92 -3.78
N MET A 17 -1.22 9.97 -3.35
CA MET A 17 -0.55 10.93 -4.23
C MET A 17 0.82 11.28 -3.63
N ALA A 18 1.90 10.85 -4.28
CA ALA A 18 3.26 11.10 -3.82
C ALA A 18 3.53 12.61 -3.67
N GLY A 19 4.04 13.02 -2.50
CA GLY A 19 4.30 14.41 -2.15
C GLY A 19 3.05 15.22 -1.77
N VAL A 20 1.88 14.60 -1.68
CA VAL A 20 0.62 15.28 -1.34
C VAL A 20 -0.09 14.59 -0.17
N THR A 21 -0.26 13.27 -0.23
CA THR A 21 -1.00 12.54 0.80
C THR A 21 -0.12 12.16 1.98
N ASP A 22 0.57 13.15 2.54
CA ASP A 22 1.28 13.02 3.79
C ASP A 22 0.31 12.77 4.96
N ARG A 23 0.85 12.49 6.13
CA ARG A 23 0.05 12.20 7.34
C ARG A 23 -0.93 13.33 7.68
N ALA A 24 -0.51 14.60 7.55
CA ALA A 24 -1.34 15.74 7.91
C ALA A 24 -2.52 15.91 6.94
N PHE A 25 -2.25 15.78 5.63
CA PHE A 25 -3.30 15.86 4.62
C PHE A 25 -4.30 14.71 4.73
N ARG A 26 -3.83 13.48 4.97
CA ARG A 26 -4.72 12.33 5.19
C ARG A 26 -5.61 12.50 6.41
N GLN A 27 -5.06 13.06 7.51
CA GLN A 27 -5.83 13.35 8.70
C GLN A 27 -6.96 14.35 8.42
N ILE A 28 -6.69 15.45 7.71
CA ILE A 28 -7.70 16.43 7.31
C ILE A 28 -8.79 15.76 6.46
N CYS A 29 -8.41 14.96 5.47
CA CYS A 29 -9.38 14.24 4.65
C CYS A 29 -10.23 13.26 5.47
N ARG A 30 -9.65 12.64 6.48
CA ARG A 30 -10.37 11.76 7.41
C ARG A 30 -11.42 12.52 8.20
N GLU A 31 -11.08 13.69 8.75
CA GLU A 31 -12.00 14.60 9.46
C GLU A 31 -13.14 15.08 8.56
N HIS A 32 -12.91 15.19 7.25
CA HIS A 32 -13.90 15.57 6.24
C HIS A 32 -14.64 14.37 5.61
N GLY A 33 -14.57 13.18 6.21
CA GLY A 33 -15.42 12.04 5.86
C GLY A 33 -14.79 11.00 4.93
N ALA A 34 -13.48 11.04 4.67
CA ALA A 34 -12.81 9.92 4.02
C ALA A 34 -12.92 8.68 4.91
N ALA A 35 -13.56 7.63 4.41
CA ALA A 35 -13.75 6.38 5.14
C ALA A 35 -12.54 5.45 5.07
N LEU A 36 -11.66 5.66 4.09
CA LEU A 36 -10.38 5.00 3.92
C LEU A 36 -9.35 6.03 3.42
N THR A 37 -8.17 6.02 3.99
CA THR A 37 -7.00 6.76 3.47
C THR A 37 -5.93 5.79 3.04
N VAL A 38 -5.13 6.18 2.03
CA VAL A 38 -4.02 5.39 1.54
C VAL A 38 -2.74 6.20 1.68
N THR A 39 -1.68 5.61 2.26
CA THR A 39 -0.38 6.28 2.41
C THR A 39 0.25 6.56 1.04
N GLU A 40 1.23 7.45 1.00
CA GLU A 40 2.11 7.53 -0.16
C GLU A 40 2.75 6.17 -0.44
N MET A 41 3.04 5.89 -1.71
CA MET A 41 3.64 4.62 -2.10
C MET A 41 5.10 4.50 -1.63
N VAL A 42 5.46 3.38 -1.05
CA VAL A 42 6.81 3.08 -0.59
C VAL A 42 7.42 1.89 -1.32
N SER A 43 8.72 1.98 -1.59
CA SER A 43 9.47 0.89 -2.19
C SER A 43 9.67 -0.25 -1.19
N THR A 44 9.23 -1.46 -1.52
CA THR A 44 9.49 -2.65 -0.70
C THR A 44 10.98 -2.93 -0.58
N LYS A 45 11.73 -2.70 -1.66
CA LYS A 45 13.19 -2.81 -1.67
C LYS A 45 13.84 -1.85 -0.67
N ALA A 46 13.39 -0.58 -0.62
CA ALA A 46 13.89 0.39 0.35
C ALA A 46 13.56 -0.02 1.80
N LEU A 47 12.37 -0.59 2.05
CA LEU A 47 12.00 -1.13 3.36
C LEU A 47 12.92 -2.29 3.77
N CYS A 48 13.17 -3.24 2.89
CA CYS A 48 14.05 -4.38 3.16
C CYS A 48 15.50 -3.95 3.43
N TYR A 49 15.97 -2.89 2.78
CA TYR A 49 17.30 -2.30 3.02
C TYR A 49 17.35 -1.32 4.21
N GLN A 50 16.28 -1.26 5.01
CA GLN A 50 16.19 -0.43 6.22
C GLN A 50 16.45 1.06 5.98
N ASP A 51 15.96 1.61 4.85
CA ASP A 51 16.01 3.06 4.61
C ASP A 51 15.27 3.82 5.72
N LYS A 52 15.96 4.78 6.33
CA LYS A 52 15.44 5.51 7.51
C LYS A 52 14.29 6.48 7.17
N LYS A 53 14.13 6.87 5.91
CA LYS A 53 13.11 7.85 5.49
C LYS A 53 11.80 7.17 5.09
N THR A 54 11.88 6.02 4.45
CA THR A 54 10.72 5.29 3.93
C THR A 54 9.67 4.94 4.99
N PRO A 55 10.02 4.48 6.21
CA PRO A 55 9.04 4.19 7.25
C PRO A 55 8.18 5.40 7.65
N ARG A 56 8.71 6.62 7.57
CA ARG A 56 7.97 7.84 7.93
C ARG A 56 6.76 8.08 7.01
N LEU A 57 6.81 7.65 5.76
CA LEU A 57 5.70 7.76 4.82
C LEU A 57 4.54 6.82 5.19
N LEU A 58 4.80 5.81 6.00
CA LEU A 58 3.83 4.82 6.48
C LEU A 58 3.19 5.20 7.82
N GLU A 59 3.65 6.26 8.49
CA GLU A 59 3.09 6.70 9.77
C GLU A 59 1.64 7.11 9.61
N LEU A 60 0.76 6.56 10.44
CA LEU A 60 -0.66 6.91 10.50
C LEU A 60 -0.93 7.87 11.66
N ALA A 61 -1.98 8.68 11.53
CA ALA A 61 -2.52 9.46 12.64
C ALA A 61 -3.35 8.56 13.58
N GLU A 62 -3.54 8.96 14.84
CA GLU A 62 -4.26 8.17 15.86
C GLU A 62 -5.68 7.76 15.42
N ASN A 63 -6.38 8.64 14.72
CA ASN A 63 -7.76 8.43 14.26
C ASN A 63 -7.86 8.02 12.79
N GLU A 64 -6.76 7.62 12.15
CA GLU A 64 -6.71 7.37 10.70
C GLU A 64 -7.24 5.98 10.30
N GLN A 65 -7.46 5.09 11.24
CA GLN A 65 -7.99 3.74 10.94
C GLN A 65 -9.46 3.77 10.49
N PRO A 66 -9.88 2.93 9.51
CA PRO A 66 -9.02 2.04 8.73
C PRO A 66 -8.22 2.79 7.66
N ALA A 67 -6.95 2.43 7.51
CA ALA A 67 -6.04 2.97 6.50
C ALA A 67 -5.36 1.86 5.71
N ALA A 68 -4.89 2.18 4.51
CA ALA A 68 -4.08 1.30 3.68
C ALA A 68 -2.65 1.83 3.57
N ALA A 69 -1.67 0.93 3.64
CA ALA A 69 -0.28 1.24 3.27
C ALA A 69 -0.04 0.82 1.82
N GLN A 70 0.36 1.76 0.96
CA GLN A 70 0.67 1.45 -0.43
C GLN A 70 2.14 1.11 -0.61
N ILE A 71 2.41 -0.05 -1.19
CA ILE A 71 3.74 -0.55 -1.51
C ILE A 71 3.92 -0.73 -3.02
N PHE A 72 5.17 -0.64 -3.50
CA PHE A 72 5.50 -0.97 -4.89
C PHE A 72 6.80 -1.76 -5.00
N GLY A 73 6.89 -2.56 -6.03
CA GLY A 73 7.97 -3.46 -6.39
C GLY A 73 7.47 -4.49 -7.40
N HIS A 74 8.37 -5.31 -7.94
CA HIS A 74 8.02 -6.37 -8.90
C HIS A 74 8.55 -7.75 -8.50
N GLU A 75 9.47 -7.83 -7.53
CA GLU A 75 10.03 -9.09 -7.05
C GLU A 75 9.14 -9.70 -5.97
N PRO A 76 8.52 -10.88 -6.15
CA PRO A 76 7.56 -11.45 -5.21
C PRO A 76 8.08 -11.56 -3.77
N GLU A 77 9.32 -12.02 -3.59
CA GLU A 77 9.94 -12.20 -2.26
C GLU A 77 10.15 -10.89 -1.55
N THR A 78 10.66 -9.88 -2.26
CA THR A 78 10.87 -8.53 -1.74
C THR A 78 9.54 -7.85 -1.42
N MET A 79 8.52 -8.08 -2.26
CA MET A 79 7.16 -7.57 -2.02
C MET A 79 6.52 -8.20 -0.78
N ALA A 80 6.70 -9.51 -0.59
CA ALA A 80 6.20 -10.22 0.59
C ALA A 80 6.84 -9.68 1.87
N GLU A 81 8.16 -9.57 1.90
CA GLU A 81 8.88 -9.05 3.07
C GLU A 81 8.58 -7.57 3.34
N GLY A 82 8.58 -6.74 2.28
CA GLY A 82 8.21 -5.33 2.38
C GLY A 82 6.78 -5.12 2.89
N ALA A 83 5.84 -5.99 2.52
CA ALA A 83 4.47 -5.95 3.03
C ALA A 83 4.39 -6.23 4.54
N LYS A 84 5.18 -7.21 5.04
CA LYS A 84 5.28 -7.49 6.48
C LYS A 84 5.81 -6.26 7.23
N ILE A 85 6.90 -5.66 6.72
CA ILE A 85 7.51 -4.48 7.32
C ILE A 85 6.53 -3.30 7.29
N ALA A 86 5.90 -3.03 6.13
CA ALA A 86 4.94 -1.94 5.99
C ALA A 86 3.79 -2.06 6.99
N ARG A 87 3.25 -3.28 7.16
CA ARG A 87 2.19 -3.54 8.12
C ARG A 87 2.65 -3.36 9.58
N ALA A 88 3.83 -3.90 9.92
CA ALA A 88 4.38 -3.79 11.27
C ALA A 88 4.64 -2.34 11.67
N VAL A 89 5.13 -1.51 10.72
CA VAL A 89 5.43 -0.09 10.95
C VAL A 89 4.17 0.75 11.04
N SER A 90 3.22 0.56 10.11
CA SER A 90 2.04 1.41 10.01
C SER A 90 0.87 0.96 10.90
N GLY A 91 0.76 -0.33 11.19
CA GLY A 91 -0.45 -0.90 11.79
C GLY A 91 -1.67 -0.83 10.86
N CYS A 92 -1.48 -0.65 9.55
CA CYS A 92 -2.56 -0.49 8.58
C CYS A 92 -3.50 -1.69 8.53
N ALA A 93 -4.75 -1.42 8.20
CA ALA A 93 -5.77 -2.47 8.03
C ALA A 93 -5.66 -3.17 6.67
N VAL A 94 -5.05 -2.51 5.67
CA VAL A 94 -5.00 -2.97 4.28
C VAL A 94 -3.59 -2.73 3.73
N ILE A 95 -3.06 -3.68 2.96
CA ILE A 95 -1.90 -3.45 2.08
C ILE A 95 -2.42 -3.21 0.67
N ASP A 96 -2.01 -2.10 0.07
CA ASP A 96 -2.35 -1.72 -1.30
C ASP A 96 -1.10 -1.88 -2.19
N ILE A 97 -1.23 -2.62 -3.30
CA ILE A 97 -0.13 -2.86 -4.23
C ILE A 97 -0.26 -1.89 -5.40
N ASN A 98 0.73 -1.02 -5.59
CA ASN A 98 0.74 -0.10 -6.72
C ASN A 98 1.05 -0.83 -8.04
N MET A 99 0.05 -0.88 -8.91
CA MET A 99 0.16 -1.39 -10.28
C MET A 99 -0.25 -0.34 -11.32
N GLY A 100 -0.29 0.94 -10.94
CA GLY A 100 -0.80 2.00 -11.79
C GLY A 100 0.15 3.17 -12.04
N CYS A 101 1.21 3.33 -11.25
CA CYS A 101 2.12 4.46 -11.38
C CYS A 101 2.87 4.44 -12.73
N PRO A 102 2.71 5.48 -13.58
CA PRO A 102 3.36 5.54 -14.89
C PRO A 102 4.71 6.25 -14.86
N ALA A 103 5.18 6.71 -13.71
CA ALA A 103 6.40 7.50 -13.60
C ALA A 103 7.61 6.73 -14.17
N PRO A 104 8.42 7.35 -15.07
CA PRO A 104 9.52 6.64 -15.75
C PRO A 104 10.47 5.92 -14.82
N LYS A 105 10.84 6.55 -13.70
CA LYS A 105 11.73 5.95 -12.68
C LYS A 105 11.16 4.70 -12.00
N ILE A 106 9.84 4.52 -12.05
CA ILE A 106 9.14 3.35 -11.50
C ILE A 106 9.01 2.30 -12.61
N VAL A 107 8.45 2.69 -13.75
CA VAL A 107 8.17 1.77 -14.87
C VAL A 107 9.44 1.17 -15.47
N ASN A 108 10.53 1.96 -15.57
CA ASN A 108 11.80 1.46 -16.10
C ASN A 108 12.44 0.38 -15.22
N ASN A 109 12.08 0.32 -13.95
CA ASN A 109 12.52 -0.74 -13.04
C ASN A 109 11.61 -2.00 -13.07
N GLY A 110 10.52 -1.97 -13.83
CA GLY A 110 9.54 -3.07 -13.86
C GLY A 110 8.41 -2.92 -12.83
N ASP A 111 8.37 -1.80 -12.10
CA ASP A 111 7.40 -1.54 -11.04
C ASP A 111 6.16 -0.78 -11.56
N GLY A 112 5.18 -0.61 -10.68
CA GLY A 112 3.99 0.19 -10.96
C GLY A 112 3.21 -0.34 -12.16
N SER A 113 2.89 0.52 -13.12
CA SER A 113 2.12 0.10 -14.31
C SER A 113 2.85 -0.89 -15.23
N ALA A 114 4.17 -1.08 -15.08
CA ALA A 114 4.90 -2.10 -15.83
C ALA A 114 4.42 -3.52 -15.49
N LEU A 115 3.97 -3.78 -14.26
CA LEU A 115 3.43 -5.08 -13.84
C LEU A 115 2.20 -5.51 -14.66
N MET A 116 1.43 -4.56 -15.20
CA MET A 116 0.26 -4.86 -16.03
C MET A 116 0.63 -5.48 -17.39
N ARG A 117 1.91 -5.40 -17.80
CA ARG A 117 2.40 -6.02 -19.04
C ARG A 117 2.72 -7.51 -18.85
N ASP A 118 2.87 -7.96 -17.59
CA ASP A 118 3.12 -9.35 -17.23
C ASP A 118 2.13 -9.82 -16.15
N PRO A 119 0.92 -10.24 -16.56
CA PRO A 119 -0.10 -10.71 -15.62
C PRO A 119 0.35 -11.92 -14.77
N ALA A 120 1.25 -12.75 -15.31
CA ALA A 120 1.76 -13.91 -14.57
C ALA A 120 2.69 -13.45 -13.41
N LEU A 121 3.54 -12.44 -13.66
CA LEU A 121 4.35 -11.84 -12.60
C LEU A 121 3.47 -11.11 -11.59
N ALA A 122 2.49 -10.33 -12.04
CA ALA A 122 1.55 -9.64 -11.16
C ALA A 122 0.82 -10.64 -10.24
N ALA A 123 0.36 -11.76 -10.77
CA ALA A 123 -0.27 -12.81 -9.96
C ALA A 123 0.67 -13.38 -8.89
N ARG A 124 1.93 -13.66 -9.23
CA ARG A 124 2.93 -14.13 -8.25
C ARG A 124 3.21 -13.09 -7.15
N VAL A 125 3.28 -11.82 -7.52
CA VAL A 125 3.46 -10.71 -6.55
C VAL A 125 2.27 -10.65 -5.59
N ILE A 126 1.04 -10.67 -6.12
CA ILE A 126 -0.18 -10.65 -5.31
C ILE A 126 -0.20 -11.86 -4.35
N GLU A 127 0.04 -13.06 -4.88
CA GLU A 127 0.04 -14.28 -4.07
C GLU A 127 1.07 -14.25 -2.95
N ALA A 128 2.30 -13.77 -3.25
CA ALA A 128 3.36 -13.66 -2.26
C ALA A 128 2.99 -12.66 -1.14
N VAL A 129 2.43 -11.50 -1.49
CA VAL A 129 1.99 -10.51 -0.52
C VAL A 129 0.83 -11.04 0.32
N VAL A 130 -0.18 -11.65 -0.30
CA VAL A 130 -1.33 -12.23 0.42
C VAL A 130 -0.87 -13.25 1.45
N ARG A 131 -0.05 -14.23 1.04
CA ARG A 131 0.48 -15.24 1.96
C ARG A 131 1.27 -14.62 3.12
N ALA A 132 2.14 -13.64 2.82
CA ALA A 132 2.97 -12.99 3.81
C ALA A 132 2.17 -12.21 4.87
N VAL A 133 1.05 -11.62 4.48
CA VAL A 133 0.23 -10.80 5.36
C VAL A 133 -0.84 -11.62 6.10
N ASP A 134 -1.31 -12.74 5.53
CA ASP A 134 -2.20 -13.68 6.20
C ASP A 134 -1.52 -14.35 7.40
N GLU A 135 -0.23 -14.62 7.33
CA GLU A 135 0.57 -15.08 8.46
C GLU A 135 0.55 -14.10 9.65
N ILE A 136 0.29 -12.81 9.39
CA ILE A 136 0.22 -11.74 10.40
C ILE A 136 -1.25 -11.36 10.73
N GLY A 137 -2.22 -12.02 10.07
CA GLY A 137 -3.65 -11.79 10.25
C GLY A 137 -4.23 -10.62 9.43
N ARG A 138 -4.48 -10.87 8.15
CA ARG A 138 -5.35 -10.15 7.21
C ARG A 138 -4.69 -9.22 6.21
N ALA A 139 -4.63 -9.68 4.95
CA ALA A 139 -4.43 -8.84 3.78
C ALA A 139 -5.75 -8.60 3.05
N SER A 140 -5.93 -7.41 2.50
CA SER A 140 -6.77 -7.26 1.33
C SER A 140 -5.90 -6.67 0.22
N CYS A 141 -5.77 -7.41 -0.88
CA CYS A 141 -5.25 -6.85 -2.13
C CYS A 141 -6.35 -6.04 -2.77
N ARG A 142 -6.04 -4.81 -3.15
CA ARG A 142 -6.93 -4.03 -3.99
C ARG A 142 -6.82 -4.58 -5.41
N GLU A 143 -7.79 -5.35 -5.81
CA GLU A 143 -8.02 -5.68 -7.19
C GLU A 143 -8.86 -4.57 -7.83
N ARG A 144 -8.39 -4.05 -8.94
CA ARG A 144 -9.04 -3.33 -10.02
C ARG A 144 -8.74 -1.87 -10.20
N VAL A 145 -8.24 -1.74 -11.34
CA VAL A 145 -8.73 -0.80 -12.37
C VAL A 145 -9.95 -1.40 -13.08
#